data_01ce655a39868685549b72998698c751
#
_entry.id   01ce655a39868685549b72998698c751
#
_cell.length_a   1.000
_cell.length_b   1.000
_cell.length_c   1.000
_cell.angle_alpha   90.00
_cell.angle_beta   90.00
_cell.angle_gamma   90.00
#
_symmetry.space_group_name_H-M   'P 1'
#
loop_
_entity.id
_entity.type
_entity.pdbx_description
1 polymer ?
#
loop_
_entity_poly.entity_id
_entity_poly.type
_entity_poly.pdbx_seq_one_letter_code
_entity_poly.pdbx_strand_id
1 'polypeptide(L)'
;MRIAELPDAEFDALAGALAGTSVSSVNALQRAVSDAVGTVWQRDDEVESFVTHLMSMSSLGASHDFKPDELARTVVKRVEDSVGGDARLRLIDRLAALLSAPKFFGFSKALDVSSEFDQVLHVARLVTDIRPVFDPDPSIDPIGAVVVHNLRLDYFHEGRIKTASFALNDHDLAQLKLVVERAQAKHATLTRLLSSSNLTEFDVAGEGDE
;
A
#
# COMPACT_ATOMS: atom_id res chain seq x y z
N MET A 1 1.72 -1.58 22.97
CA MET A 1 0.88 -2.41 22.06
C MET A 1 -0.14 -3.14 22.91
N ARG A 2 -1.42 -2.80 22.78
CA ARG A 2 -2.51 -3.26 23.69
C ARG A 2 -3.00 -4.70 23.48
N ILE A 3 -2.47 -5.44 22.50
CA ILE A 3 -2.94 -6.81 22.21
C ILE A 3 -2.71 -7.80 23.38
N ALA A 4 -1.73 -7.54 24.25
CA ALA A 4 -1.52 -8.35 25.46
C ALA A 4 -2.69 -8.23 26.46
N GLU A 5 -3.37 -7.09 26.46
CA GLU A 5 -4.44 -6.73 27.41
C GLU A 5 -5.84 -7.00 26.84
N LEU A 6 -5.96 -7.33 25.54
CA LEU A 6 -7.25 -7.71 24.96
C LEU A 6 -7.81 -8.94 25.70
N PRO A 7 -9.10 -8.98 26.03
CA PRO A 7 -9.75 -10.20 26.44
C PRO A 7 -9.62 -11.30 25.36
N ASP A 8 -9.65 -12.55 25.78
CA ASP A 8 -9.40 -13.68 24.86
C ASP A 8 -10.44 -13.74 23.72
N ALA A 9 -11.70 -13.42 24.01
CA ALA A 9 -12.77 -13.42 23.02
C ALA A 9 -12.54 -12.39 21.89
N GLU A 10 -12.10 -11.19 22.23
CA GLU A 10 -11.78 -10.12 21.28
C GLU A 10 -10.48 -10.43 20.52
N PHE A 11 -9.52 -11.08 21.18
CA PHE A 11 -8.32 -11.54 20.50
C PHE A 11 -8.64 -12.63 19.47
N ASP A 12 -9.48 -13.61 19.83
CA ASP A 12 -9.92 -14.68 18.93
C ASP A 12 -10.71 -14.11 17.74
N ALA A 13 -11.55 -13.09 17.98
CA ALA A 13 -12.25 -12.38 16.90
C ALA A 13 -11.26 -11.67 15.95
N LEU A 14 -10.25 -10.99 16.51
CA LEU A 14 -9.20 -10.32 15.73
C LEU A 14 -8.38 -11.32 14.92
N ALA A 15 -7.94 -12.41 15.52
CA ALA A 15 -7.19 -13.47 14.83
C ALA A 15 -8.05 -14.12 13.72
N GLY A 16 -9.34 -14.36 13.98
CA GLY A 16 -10.29 -14.85 12.98
C GLY A 16 -10.51 -13.88 11.83
N ALA A 17 -10.59 -12.57 12.10
CA ALA A 17 -10.70 -11.53 11.08
C ALA A 17 -9.48 -11.51 10.15
N LEU A 18 -8.27 -11.59 10.72
CA LEU A 18 -7.02 -11.61 9.94
C LEU A 18 -6.84 -12.92 9.15
N ALA A 19 -7.41 -14.03 9.60
CA ALA A 19 -7.42 -15.30 8.88
C ALA A 19 -8.51 -15.38 7.81
N GLY A 20 -9.50 -14.49 7.85
CA GLY A 20 -10.66 -14.49 6.97
C GLY A 20 -10.37 -14.06 5.52
N THR A 21 -11.39 -14.15 4.67
CA THR A 21 -11.29 -13.82 3.23
C THR A 21 -11.33 -12.32 2.93
N SER A 22 -11.65 -11.47 3.91
CA SER A 22 -11.84 -10.03 3.74
C SER A 22 -10.55 -9.21 3.68
N VAL A 23 -9.39 -9.83 3.95
CA VAL A 23 -8.09 -9.12 3.93
C VAL A 23 -7.56 -9.09 2.50
N SER A 24 -8.11 -8.22 1.66
CA SER A 24 -7.69 -8.03 0.27
C SER A 24 -7.11 -6.64 -0.01
N SER A 25 -7.30 -5.68 0.91
CA SER A 25 -6.77 -4.31 0.83
C SER A 25 -6.50 -3.76 2.23
N VAL A 26 -5.76 -2.63 2.33
CA VAL A 26 -5.50 -1.95 3.62
C VAL A 26 -6.82 -1.54 4.28
N ASN A 27 -7.76 -0.97 3.51
CA ASN A 27 -9.06 -0.55 4.02
C ASN A 27 -9.94 -1.74 4.46
N ALA A 28 -9.86 -2.88 3.76
CA ALA A 28 -10.53 -4.11 4.18
C ALA A 28 -9.93 -4.65 5.48
N LEU A 29 -8.60 -4.57 5.63
CA LEU A 29 -7.89 -4.95 6.86
C LEU A 29 -8.29 -4.06 8.03
N GLN A 30 -8.30 -2.73 7.85
CA GLN A 30 -8.71 -1.77 8.88
C GLN A 30 -10.15 -2.02 9.34
N ARG A 31 -11.08 -2.22 8.40
CA ARG A 31 -12.48 -2.55 8.71
C ARG A 31 -12.58 -3.86 9.49
N ALA A 32 -11.92 -4.91 9.04
CA ALA A 32 -11.95 -6.21 9.71
C ALA A 32 -11.39 -6.14 11.16
N VAL A 33 -10.34 -5.35 11.37
CA VAL A 33 -9.80 -5.08 12.71
C VAL A 33 -10.80 -4.26 13.53
N SER A 34 -11.38 -3.19 12.98
CA SER A 34 -12.36 -2.35 13.66
C SER A 34 -13.60 -3.16 14.11
N ASP A 35 -14.11 -4.01 13.24
CA ASP A 35 -15.26 -4.88 13.55
C ASP A 35 -14.95 -5.88 14.68
N ALA A 36 -13.70 -6.39 14.74
CA ALA A 36 -13.29 -7.36 15.75
C ALA A 36 -13.03 -6.74 17.13
N VAL A 37 -12.47 -5.53 17.18
CA VAL A 37 -12.00 -4.91 18.44
C VAL A 37 -12.64 -3.55 18.74
N GLY A 38 -13.58 -3.08 17.94
CA GLY A 38 -14.21 -1.75 18.08
C GLY A 38 -14.97 -1.53 19.41
N THR A 39 -15.31 -2.60 20.13
CA THR A 39 -15.87 -2.51 21.48
C THR A 39 -14.82 -2.14 22.54
N VAL A 40 -13.54 -2.45 22.29
CA VAL A 40 -12.41 -2.23 23.21
C VAL A 40 -11.58 -1.03 22.78
N TRP A 41 -11.31 -0.91 21.48
CA TRP A 41 -10.60 0.22 20.89
C TRP A 41 -11.61 1.20 20.31
N GLN A 42 -11.90 2.24 21.07
CA GLN A 42 -12.98 3.18 20.75
C GLN A 42 -12.57 4.29 19.80
N ARG A 43 -11.30 4.33 19.38
CA ARG A 43 -10.75 5.39 18.54
C ARG A 43 -10.23 4.83 17.22
N ASP A 44 -10.64 5.44 16.12
CA ASP A 44 -10.22 5.04 14.75
C ASP A 44 -8.70 5.09 14.57
N ASP A 45 -8.02 6.06 15.21
CA ASP A 45 -6.57 6.18 15.18
C ASP A 45 -5.84 5.00 15.87
N GLU A 46 -6.47 4.31 16.80
CA GLU A 46 -5.91 3.10 17.45
C GLU A 46 -5.91 1.92 16.46
N VAL A 47 -6.97 1.76 15.68
CA VAL A 47 -7.07 0.72 14.63
C VAL A 47 -6.06 0.99 13.53
N GLU A 48 -6.02 2.21 13.01
CA GLU A 48 -5.06 2.61 11.97
C GLU A 48 -3.61 2.40 12.41
N SER A 49 -3.27 2.89 13.61
CA SER A 49 -1.93 2.71 14.19
C SER A 49 -1.59 1.22 14.37
N PHE A 50 -2.54 0.40 14.81
CA PHE A 50 -2.33 -1.03 14.97
C PHE A 50 -2.05 -1.72 13.63
N VAL A 51 -2.88 -1.46 12.62
CA VAL A 51 -2.73 -2.02 11.26
C VAL A 51 -1.39 -1.61 10.68
N THR A 52 -1.02 -0.32 10.77
CA THR A 52 0.26 0.20 10.29
C THR A 52 1.45 -0.51 10.96
N HIS A 53 1.41 -0.70 12.28
CA HIS A 53 2.46 -1.41 13.00
C HIS A 53 2.52 -2.89 12.62
N LEU A 54 1.37 -3.55 12.47
CA LEU A 54 1.32 -4.96 12.11
C LEU A 54 1.90 -5.19 10.71
N MET A 55 1.55 -4.33 9.75
CA MET A 55 2.10 -4.34 8.39
C MET A 55 3.61 -4.07 8.38
N SER A 56 4.07 -3.06 9.13
CA SER A 56 5.50 -2.74 9.24
C SER A 56 6.30 -3.90 9.83
N MET A 57 5.76 -4.59 10.83
CA MET A 57 6.40 -5.78 11.40
C MET A 57 6.45 -6.93 10.39
N SER A 58 5.38 -7.16 9.63
CA SER A 58 5.35 -8.21 8.62
C SER A 58 6.38 -7.94 7.51
N SER A 59 6.46 -6.71 7.01
CA SER A 59 7.47 -6.29 6.01
C SER A 59 8.90 -6.43 6.55
N LEU A 60 9.13 -6.05 7.82
CA LEU A 60 10.43 -6.26 8.47
C LEU A 60 10.79 -7.76 8.55
N GLY A 61 9.81 -8.60 8.89
CA GLY A 61 9.97 -10.04 8.92
C GLY A 61 10.38 -10.59 7.56
N ALA A 62 9.68 -10.19 6.51
CA ALA A 62 9.97 -10.60 5.13
C ALA A 62 11.36 -10.14 4.66
N SER A 63 11.75 -8.89 4.97
CA SER A 63 13.05 -8.32 4.56
C SER A 63 14.25 -9.00 5.21
N HIS A 64 14.05 -9.66 6.36
CA HIS A 64 15.12 -10.30 7.13
C HIS A 64 14.94 -11.82 7.26
N ASP A 65 13.99 -12.41 6.53
CA ASP A 65 13.68 -13.85 6.55
C ASP A 65 13.34 -14.39 7.96
N PHE A 66 12.74 -13.57 8.81
CA PHE A 66 12.30 -13.99 10.14
C PHE A 66 10.98 -14.76 10.05
N LYS A 67 10.92 -15.88 10.79
CA LYS A 67 9.65 -16.54 11.05
C LYS A 67 8.78 -15.68 11.99
N PRO A 68 7.43 -15.77 11.91
CA PRO A 68 6.53 -14.98 12.75
C PRO A 68 6.82 -15.05 14.25
N ASP A 69 7.16 -16.22 14.77
CA ASP A 69 7.50 -16.43 16.18
C ASP A 69 8.86 -15.82 16.57
N GLU A 70 9.85 -15.88 15.70
CA GLU A 70 11.17 -15.25 15.87
C GLU A 70 11.04 -13.72 15.86
N LEU A 71 10.25 -13.21 14.92
CA LEU A 71 9.95 -11.78 14.83
C LEU A 71 9.22 -11.29 16.08
N ALA A 72 8.17 -11.99 16.51
CA ALA A 72 7.42 -11.66 17.72
C ALA A 72 8.33 -11.57 18.94
N ARG A 73 9.20 -12.55 19.16
CA ARG A 73 10.18 -12.55 20.26
C ARG A 73 11.16 -11.39 20.15
N THR A 74 11.64 -11.11 18.93
CA THR A 74 12.62 -10.02 18.69
C THR A 74 12.01 -8.66 18.98
N VAL A 75 10.77 -8.42 18.53
CA VAL A 75 10.03 -7.17 18.78
C VAL A 75 9.73 -6.99 20.25
N VAL A 76 9.22 -8.04 20.92
CA VAL A 76 8.84 -7.97 22.34
C VAL A 76 10.07 -7.81 23.24
N LYS A 77 11.23 -8.35 22.85
CA LYS A 77 12.49 -8.13 23.58
C LYS A 77 12.88 -6.65 23.66
N ARG A 78 12.53 -5.84 22.64
CA ARG A 78 12.85 -4.40 22.64
C ARG A 78 11.97 -3.57 23.58
N VAL A 79 10.83 -4.10 24.01
CA VAL A 79 9.90 -3.46 24.96
C VAL A 79 9.86 -4.17 26.30
N GLU A 80 10.88 -4.97 26.61
CA GLU A 80 10.99 -5.86 27.77
C GLU A 80 10.80 -5.12 29.10
N ASP A 81 11.34 -3.92 29.22
CA ASP A 81 11.25 -3.11 30.44
C ASP A 81 9.84 -2.58 30.75
N SER A 82 8.93 -2.66 29.77
CA SER A 82 7.58 -2.09 29.85
C SER A 82 6.48 -3.14 30.09
N VAL A 83 6.81 -4.45 30.04
CA VAL A 83 5.82 -5.54 30.06
C VAL A 83 6.25 -6.62 31.04
N GLY A 84 5.41 -6.93 32.05
CA GLY A 84 5.66 -8.00 33.04
C GLY A 84 5.71 -9.39 32.39
N GLY A 85 6.30 -10.36 33.13
CA GLY A 85 6.66 -11.69 32.62
C GLY A 85 5.52 -12.45 31.90
N ASP A 86 4.37 -12.63 32.54
CA ASP A 86 3.22 -13.36 31.97
C ASP A 86 2.57 -12.60 30.80
N ALA A 87 2.47 -11.28 30.91
CA ALA A 87 1.95 -10.42 29.83
C ALA A 87 2.88 -10.44 28.61
N ARG A 88 4.18 -10.58 28.84
CA ARG A 88 5.19 -10.71 27.80
C ARG A 88 5.03 -12.01 27.00
N LEU A 89 4.88 -13.15 27.65
CA LEU A 89 4.65 -14.42 26.96
C LEU A 89 3.36 -14.36 26.14
N ARG A 90 2.28 -13.88 26.74
CA ARG A 90 1.00 -13.66 26.05
C ARG A 90 1.15 -12.73 24.84
N LEU A 91 1.94 -11.67 24.95
CA LEU A 91 2.20 -10.75 23.83
C LEU A 91 2.94 -11.44 22.67
N ILE A 92 3.95 -12.27 22.98
CA ILE A 92 4.69 -13.04 21.96
C ILE A 92 3.75 -13.98 21.23
N ASP A 93 2.96 -14.79 21.98
CA ASP A 93 2.08 -15.79 21.40
C ASP A 93 1.00 -15.14 20.50
N ARG A 94 0.39 -14.07 21.00
CA ARG A 94 -0.64 -13.32 20.28
C ARG A 94 -0.08 -12.65 19.03
N LEU A 95 1.08 -12.01 19.12
CA LEU A 95 1.73 -11.38 17.98
C LEU A 95 2.13 -12.40 16.91
N ALA A 96 2.70 -13.53 17.32
CA ALA A 96 3.05 -14.62 16.42
C ALA A 96 1.80 -15.18 15.71
N ALA A 97 0.69 -15.36 16.43
CA ALA A 97 -0.57 -15.81 15.84
C ALA A 97 -1.11 -14.84 14.78
N LEU A 98 -1.12 -13.52 15.04
CA LEU A 98 -1.58 -12.52 14.09
C LEU A 98 -0.68 -12.46 12.84
N LEU A 99 0.65 -12.48 13.01
CA LEU A 99 1.61 -12.47 11.91
C LEU A 99 1.56 -13.74 11.07
N SER A 100 1.11 -14.87 11.65
CA SER A 100 0.96 -16.16 10.96
C SER A 100 -0.41 -16.33 10.30
N ALA A 101 -1.36 -15.39 10.48
CA ALA A 101 -2.70 -15.49 9.93
C ALA A 101 -2.63 -15.58 8.38
N PRO A 102 -3.15 -16.66 7.73
CA PRO A 102 -2.82 -16.97 6.33
C PRO A 102 -3.20 -15.87 5.34
N LYS A 103 -4.34 -15.20 5.55
CA LYS A 103 -4.81 -14.14 4.65
C LYS A 103 -4.04 -12.84 4.85
N PHE A 104 -3.74 -12.49 6.10
CA PHE A 104 -2.88 -11.35 6.41
C PHE A 104 -1.46 -11.57 5.85
N PHE A 105 -0.88 -12.76 6.05
CA PHE A 105 0.42 -13.10 5.47
C PHE A 105 0.42 -12.99 3.94
N GLY A 106 -0.61 -13.54 3.27
CA GLY A 106 -0.75 -13.43 1.82
C GLY A 106 -0.84 -11.98 1.34
N PHE A 107 -1.63 -11.14 2.02
CA PHE A 107 -1.76 -9.72 1.72
C PHE A 107 -0.45 -8.96 1.94
N SER A 108 0.21 -9.19 3.08
CA SER A 108 1.52 -8.58 3.36
C SER A 108 2.57 -8.97 2.30
N LYS A 109 2.58 -10.24 1.89
CA LYS A 109 3.48 -10.70 0.82
C LYS A 109 3.16 -10.07 -0.54
N ALA A 110 1.88 -9.84 -0.84
CA ALA A 110 1.48 -9.14 -2.06
C ALA A 110 1.96 -7.68 -2.07
N LEU A 111 1.91 -7.00 -0.91
CA LEU A 111 2.49 -5.66 -0.75
C LEU A 111 4.01 -5.66 -0.98
N ASP A 112 4.73 -6.62 -0.41
CA ASP A 112 6.17 -6.74 -0.65
C ASP A 112 6.46 -6.91 -2.15
N VAL A 113 5.76 -7.83 -2.83
CA VAL A 113 5.91 -8.07 -4.28
C VAL A 113 5.61 -6.81 -5.08
N SER A 114 4.58 -6.02 -4.69
CA SER A 114 4.25 -4.77 -5.38
C SER A 114 5.29 -3.68 -5.16
N SER A 115 6.03 -3.72 -4.05
CA SER A 115 7.08 -2.76 -3.69
C SER A 115 8.50 -3.20 -4.11
N GLU A 116 8.66 -4.37 -4.74
CA GLU A 116 9.95 -4.84 -5.31
C GLU A 116 10.44 -3.96 -6.48
N PHE A 117 9.58 -3.07 -7.01
CA PHE A 117 9.98 -2.13 -8.05
C PHE A 117 10.77 -0.96 -7.47
N ASP A 118 11.91 -0.64 -8.08
CA ASP A 118 12.75 0.50 -7.69
C ASP A 118 12.01 1.84 -7.72
N GLN A 119 10.98 1.93 -8.55
CA GLN A 119 10.21 3.15 -8.76
C GLN A 119 8.71 2.84 -8.72
N VAL A 120 8.02 3.41 -7.74
CA VAL A 120 6.57 3.27 -7.58
C VAL A 120 5.91 4.63 -7.84
N LEU A 121 4.99 4.68 -8.81
CA LEU A 121 4.26 5.90 -9.14
C LEU A 121 3.46 6.39 -7.93
N HIS A 122 3.61 7.66 -7.60
CA HIS A 122 2.85 8.33 -6.55
C HIS A 122 1.74 9.19 -7.16
N VAL A 123 2.11 10.14 -8.03
CA VAL A 123 1.16 11.04 -8.69
C VAL A 123 1.57 11.23 -10.15
N ALA A 124 0.58 11.22 -11.05
CA ALA A 124 0.74 11.63 -12.44
C ALA A 124 -0.10 12.88 -12.70
N ARG A 125 0.50 13.88 -13.34
CA ARG A 125 -0.19 15.11 -13.78
C ARG A 125 0.15 15.40 -15.22
N LEU A 126 -0.86 15.79 -15.99
CA LEU A 126 -0.70 16.23 -17.37
C LEU A 126 -1.17 17.69 -17.47
N VAL A 127 -0.25 18.57 -17.85
CA VAL A 127 -0.53 20.00 -18.05
C VAL A 127 -0.38 20.31 -19.52
N THR A 128 -1.33 21.03 -20.09
CA THR A 128 -1.32 21.46 -21.49
C THR A 128 -1.11 22.96 -21.54
N ASP A 129 -0.05 23.39 -22.22
CA ASP A 129 0.35 24.78 -22.37
C ASP A 129 0.39 25.21 -23.83
N ILE A 130 0.15 26.49 -24.07
CA ILE A 130 0.39 27.14 -25.36
C ILE A 130 1.68 27.94 -25.25
N ARG A 131 2.65 27.65 -26.12
CA ARG A 131 3.92 28.40 -26.22
C ARG A 131 3.95 29.25 -27.47
N PRO A 132 3.91 30.59 -27.34
CA PRO A 132 3.98 31.48 -28.47
C PRO A 132 5.37 31.39 -29.12
N VAL A 133 5.40 31.48 -30.45
CA VAL A 133 6.59 31.58 -31.27
C VAL A 133 6.70 33.02 -31.73
N PHE A 134 7.74 33.72 -31.31
CA PHE A 134 8.01 35.12 -31.65
C PHE A 134 8.88 35.21 -32.89
N ASP A 135 8.73 36.34 -33.57
CA ASP A 135 9.68 36.80 -34.58
C ASP A 135 11.05 37.09 -33.91
N PRO A 136 12.16 37.11 -34.65
CA PRO A 136 13.46 37.57 -34.15
C PRO A 136 13.40 38.98 -33.50
N ASP A 137 12.49 39.82 -33.93
CA ASP A 137 12.16 41.09 -33.26
C ASP A 137 11.03 40.85 -32.21
N PRO A 138 11.32 40.81 -30.90
CA PRO A 138 10.34 40.55 -29.87
C PRO A 138 9.30 41.67 -29.66
N SER A 139 9.44 42.80 -30.36
CA SER A 139 8.43 43.88 -30.34
C SER A 139 7.24 43.58 -31.26
N ILE A 140 7.36 42.57 -32.12
CA ILE A 140 6.30 42.12 -33.02
C ILE A 140 5.46 41.04 -32.34
N ASP A 141 4.17 41.01 -32.60
CA ASP A 141 3.27 39.97 -32.09
C ASP A 141 3.76 38.57 -32.49
N PRO A 142 3.46 37.54 -31.67
CA PRO A 142 3.85 36.17 -31.99
C PRO A 142 3.36 35.75 -33.37
N ILE A 143 4.24 35.14 -34.16
CA ILE A 143 3.96 34.64 -35.51
C ILE A 143 3.22 33.29 -35.52
N GLY A 144 3.11 32.66 -34.36
CA GLY A 144 2.42 31.39 -34.16
C GLY A 144 2.50 30.91 -32.73
N ALA A 145 2.00 29.68 -32.48
CA ALA A 145 2.09 29.03 -31.20
C ALA A 145 2.19 27.52 -31.33
N VAL A 146 2.81 26.89 -30.37
CA VAL A 146 2.89 25.42 -30.23
C VAL A 146 2.12 24.99 -28.99
N VAL A 147 1.24 23.99 -29.13
CA VAL A 147 0.62 23.32 -28.01
C VAL A 147 1.60 22.24 -27.51
N VAL A 148 1.92 22.29 -26.24
CA VAL A 148 2.84 21.34 -25.59
C VAL A 148 2.13 20.72 -24.40
N HIS A 149 2.21 19.41 -24.27
CA HIS A 149 1.74 18.67 -23.10
C HIS A 149 2.94 18.30 -22.25
N ASN A 150 2.85 18.56 -20.94
CA ASN A 150 3.89 18.19 -19.98
C ASN A 150 3.32 17.12 -19.02
N LEU A 151 3.79 15.88 -19.17
CA LEU A 151 3.51 14.79 -18.25
C LEU A 151 4.54 14.85 -17.12
N ARG A 152 4.06 15.14 -15.93
CA ARG A 152 4.85 15.10 -14.69
C ARG A 152 4.48 13.83 -13.92
N LEU A 153 5.49 13.04 -13.56
CA LEU A 153 5.38 11.85 -12.73
C LEU A 153 6.16 12.09 -11.43
N ASP A 154 5.46 12.09 -10.29
CA ASP A 154 6.07 12.03 -8.98
C ASP A 154 6.06 10.55 -8.55
N TYR A 155 7.22 10.00 -8.15
CA TYR A 155 7.38 8.59 -7.84
C TYR A 155 8.31 8.38 -6.65
N PHE A 156 8.08 7.29 -5.90
CA PHE A 156 8.97 6.85 -4.83
C PHE A 156 10.18 6.13 -5.43
N HIS A 157 11.35 6.46 -4.92
CA HIS A 157 12.60 5.79 -5.22
C HIS A 157 13.53 5.92 -4.01
N GLU A 158 13.99 4.79 -3.47
CA GLU A 158 14.85 4.75 -2.26
C GLU A 158 14.27 5.53 -1.07
N GLY A 159 12.96 5.40 -0.83
CA GLY A 159 12.26 6.06 0.29
C GLY A 159 12.09 7.58 0.14
N ARG A 160 12.30 8.14 -1.06
CA ARG A 160 12.14 9.56 -1.37
C ARG A 160 11.27 9.77 -2.58
N ILE A 161 10.52 10.89 -2.59
CA ILE A 161 9.77 11.30 -3.77
C ILE A 161 10.74 11.98 -4.75
N LYS A 162 10.77 11.46 -5.97
CA LYS A 162 11.47 12.05 -7.14
C LYS A 162 10.45 12.46 -8.18
N THR A 163 10.80 13.42 -9.03
CA THR A 163 9.95 13.91 -10.12
C THR A 163 10.64 13.69 -11.45
N ALA A 164 9.89 13.19 -12.43
CA ALA A 164 10.26 13.19 -13.85
C ALA A 164 9.23 13.97 -14.65
N SER A 165 9.69 14.74 -15.66
CA SER A 165 8.83 15.51 -16.54
C SER A 165 9.15 15.21 -17.99
N PHE A 166 8.09 15.02 -18.79
CA PHE A 166 8.19 14.65 -20.20
C PHE A 166 7.35 15.62 -21.05
N ALA A 167 7.97 16.26 -22.04
CA ALA A 167 7.22 17.00 -23.04
C ALA A 167 6.64 16.03 -24.06
N LEU A 168 5.34 16.13 -24.30
CA LEU A 168 4.60 15.27 -25.23
C LEU A 168 3.92 16.14 -26.28
N ASN A 169 3.76 15.59 -27.47
CA ASN A 169 2.89 16.10 -28.51
C ASN A 169 1.60 15.28 -28.61
N ASP A 170 0.67 15.64 -29.49
CA ASP A 170 -0.61 14.94 -29.68
C ASP A 170 -0.45 13.46 -30.03
N HIS A 171 0.59 13.14 -30.83
CA HIS A 171 0.88 11.76 -31.19
C HIS A 171 1.31 10.94 -29.97
N ASP A 172 2.19 11.50 -29.14
CA ASP A 172 2.64 10.85 -27.91
C ASP A 172 1.49 10.61 -26.93
N LEU A 173 0.57 11.58 -26.80
CA LEU A 173 -0.66 11.41 -25.99
C LEU A 173 -1.53 10.28 -26.51
N ALA A 174 -1.74 10.22 -27.82
CA ALA A 174 -2.54 9.16 -28.43
C ALA A 174 -1.90 7.77 -28.20
N GLN A 175 -0.57 7.67 -28.32
CA GLN A 175 0.16 6.43 -28.05
C GLN A 175 0.06 6.04 -26.57
N LEU A 176 0.26 6.98 -25.65
CA LEU A 176 0.13 6.73 -24.21
C LEU A 176 -1.27 6.23 -23.84
N LYS A 177 -2.32 6.85 -24.39
CA LYS A 177 -3.70 6.41 -24.21
C LYS A 177 -3.89 4.95 -24.63
N LEU A 178 -3.41 4.57 -25.82
CA LEU A 178 -3.53 3.20 -26.33
C LEU A 178 -2.81 2.18 -25.43
N VAL A 179 -1.63 2.54 -24.90
CA VAL A 179 -0.87 1.67 -23.99
C VAL A 179 -1.64 1.47 -22.68
N VAL A 180 -2.21 2.55 -22.11
CA VAL A 180 -3.02 2.48 -20.88
C VAL A 180 -4.28 1.65 -21.10
N GLU A 181 -5.04 1.89 -22.16
CA GLU A 181 -6.25 1.12 -22.49
C GLU A 181 -5.94 -0.38 -22.65
N ARG A 182 -4.82 -0.71 -23.30
CA ARG A 182 -4.37 -2.09 -23.44
C ARG A 182 -4.01 -2.72 -22.10
N ALA A 183 -3.38 -1.97 -21.21
CA ALA A 183 -3.05 -2.45 -19.86
C ALA A 183 -4.34 -2.73 -19.06
N GLN A 184 -5.32 -1.84 -19.10
CA GLN A 184 -6.62 -2.03 -18.46
C GLN A 184 -7.38 -3.27 -19.00
N ALA A 185 -7.36 -3.49 -20.32
CA ALA A 185 -7.97 -4.66 -20.92
C ALA A 185 -7.28 -5.97 -20.47
N LYS A 186 -5.95 -5.96 -20.34
CA LYS A 186 -5.20 -7.10 -19.78
C LYS A 186 -5.55 -7.34 -18.32
N HIS A 187 -5.63 -6.28 -17.51
CA HIS A 187 -6.03 -6.36 -16.11
C HIS A 187 -7.39 -7.06 -15.97
N ALA A 188 -8.42 -6.59 -16.69
CA ALA A 188 -9.76 -7.21 -16.67
C ALA A 188 -9.74 -8.70 -17.07
N THR A 189 -8.86 -9.11 -17.99
CA THR A 189 -8.70 -10.50 -18.37
C THR A 189 -8.04 -11.33 -17.27
N LEU A 190 -7.00 -10.80 -16.63
CA LEU A 190 -6.27 -11.47 -15.55
C LEU A 190 -7.17 -11.61 -14.30
N THR A 191 -7.92 -10.59 -13.91
CA THR A 191 -8.87 -10.64 -12.79
C THR A 191 -9.90 -11.77 -12.99
N ARG A 192 -10.42 -11.91 -14.22
CA ARG A 192 -11.34 -13.01 -14.54
C ARG A 192 -10.67 -14.39 -14.42
N LEU A 193 -9.40 -14.51 -14.84
CA LEU A 193 -8.65 -15.75 -14.69
C LEU A 193 -8.37 -16.09 -13.22
N LEU A 194 -7.99 -15.10 -12.41
CA LEU A 194 -7.79 -15.25 -10.97
C LEU A 194 -9.07 -15.76 -10.29
N SER A 195 -10.21 -15.12 -10.59
CA SER A 195 -11.53 -15.53 -10.07
C SER A 195 -11.87 -16.97 -10.43
N SER A 196 -11.56 -17.42 -11.67
CA SER A 196 -11.80 -18.80 -12.11
C SER A 196 -10.84 -19.82 -11.49
N SER A 197 -9.69 -19.39 -11.02
CA SER A 197 -8.64 -20.23 -10.39
C SER A 197 -8.73 -20.26 -8.87
N ASN A 198 -9.74 -19.66 -8.27
CA ASN A 198 -9.91 -19.50 -6.82
C ASN A 198 -8.68 -18.80 -6.15
N LEU A 199 -8.00 -17.93 -6.90
CA LEU A 199 -6.94 -17.08 -6.38
C LEU A 199 -7.51 -15.74 -5.95
N THR A 200 -7.00 -15.23 -4.84
CA THR A 200 -7.39 -13.89 -4.34
C THR A 200 -6.59 -12.84 -5.09
N GLU A 201 -7.25 -11.87 -5.71
CA GLU A 201 -6.62 -10.63 -6.15
C GLU A 201 -6.46 -9.71 -4.94
N PHE A 202 -5.23 -9.29 -4.67
CA PHE A 202 -4.94 -8.32 -3.62
C PHE A 202 -4.88 -6.92 -4.23
N ASP A 203 -5.67 -6.01 -3.70
CA ASP A 203 -5.57 -4.60 -4.02
C ASP A 203 -4.50 -3.95 -3.13
N VAL A 204 -3.32 -3.80 -3.68
CA VAL A 204 -2.16 -3.21 -3.01
C VAL A 204 -1.99 -1.72 -3.32
N ALA A 205 -2.82 -1.16 -4.20
CA ALA A 205 -2.89 0.28 -4.40
C ALA A 205 -3.52 0.91 -3.16
N GLY A 206 -2.77 1.75 -2.45
CA GLY A 206 -3.37 2.68 -1.51
C GLY A 206 -4.33 3.57 -2.30
N GLU A 207 -5.54 3.81 -1.79
CA GLU A 207 -6.39 4.85 -2.35
C GLU A 207 -5.57 6.14 -2.32
N GLY A 208 -5.21 6.64 -3.52
CA GLY A 208 -4.67 7.98 -3.62
C GLY A 208 -5.74 8.94 -3.11
N ASP A 209 -5.37 9.79 -2.16
CA ASP A 209 -6.20 10.92 -1.74
C ASP A 209 -6.63 11.68 -3.01
N GLU A 210 -7.95 11.69 -3.29
CA GLU A 210 -8.55 12.57 -4.28
C GLU A 210 -8.51 14.03 -3.81
#